data_1741c7035d4e21d7bccb239c9bed4b73
#
_entry.id   1741c7035d4e21d7bccb239c9bed4b73
#
_cell.length_a   1.000
_cell.length_b   1.000
_cell.length_c   1.000
_cell.angle_alpha   90.00
_cell.angle_beta   90.00
_cell.angle_gamma   90.00
#
_symmetry.space_group_name_H-M   'P 1'
#
loop_
_entity.id
_entity.type
_entity.pdbx_description
1 polymer ?
#
loop_
_entity_poly.entity_id
_entity_poly.type
_entity_poly.pdbx_seq_one_letter_code
_entity_poly.pdbx_strand_id
1 'polypeptide(L)'
;LFKDVFDAKFYSQLCSDFPDDMKFERHDYDKENNLKQKKFILNENNIFFKEIINKKESLKKIYNFLCDQKFKEDIFDLLEKNSIRLQKHNTQGVLRKILNKIKNIKNFGFEFSMISTDGGFIRPHTDGSNKLISFVIPIVENKSIENVPNSGTNILKSTEDRYKYNFLNSTVPFESTEIVRKIPFNGNQIFFFIKTHNSLHSVGPMKNLDGETFMRKSINFFIYK
;
A
#
# COMPACT_ATOMS: atom_id res chain seq x y z
N LEU A 1 -8.01 5.72 9.18
CA LEU A 1 -8.94 4.75 8.59
C LEU A 1 -10.26 5.42 8.31
N PHE A 2 -10.70 5.35 7.06
CA PHE A 2 -12.00 5.82 6.59
C PHE A 2 -12.78 4.60 6.10
N LYS A 3 -14.07 4.55 6.40
CA LYS A 3 -14.99 3.49 5.98
C LYS A 3 -16.05 4.07 5.05
N ASP A 4 -16.64 3.21 4.22
CA ASP A 4 -17.71 3.57 3.28
C ASP A 4 -17.34 4.77 2.39
N VAL A 5 -16.11 4.71 1.85
CA VAL A 5 -15.48 5.85 1.16
C VAL A 5 -16.05 6.04 -0.23
N PHE A 6 -16.41 4.95 -0.90
CA PHE A 6 -16.92 4.98 -2.26
C PHE A 6 -18.41 4.67 -2.28
N ASP A 7 -19.10 5.23 -3.26
CA ASP A 7 -20.43 4.75 -3.62
C ASP A 7 -20.41 3.23 -3.85
N ALA A 8 -21.43 2.52 -3.36
CA ALA A 8 -21.47 1.07 -3.36
C ALA A 8 -21.37 0.47 -4.78
N LYS A 9 -22.02 1.11 -5.77
CA LYS A 9 -21.99 0.69 -7.18
C LYS A 9 -20.59 0.87 -7.76
N PHE A 10 -19.96 2.02 -7.49
CA PHE A 10 -18.60 2.28 -7.93
C PHE A 10 -17.59 1.29 -7.30
N TYR A 11 -17.72 1.03 -5.99
CA TYR A 11 -16.83 0.06 -5.32
C TYR A 11 -17.02 -1.36 -5.86
N SER A 12 -18.25 -1.80 -6.09
CA SER A 12 -18.52 -3.10 -6.71
C SER A 12 -17.91 -3.21 -8.11
N GLN A 13 -18.02 -2.13 -8.91
CA GLN A 13 -17.39 -2.09 -10.22
C GLN A 13 -15.86 -2.11 -10.12
N LEU A 14 -15.29 -1.41 -9.14
CA LEU A 14 -13.84 -1.41 -8.89
C LEU A 14 -13.32 -2.81 -8.53
N CYS A 15 -14.08 -3.56 -7.72
CA CYS A 15 -13.76 -4.95 -7.41
C CYS A 15 -13.81 -5.84 -8.66
N SER A 16 -14.87 -5.75 -9.44
CA SER A 16 -15.04 -6.52 -10.69
C SER A 16 -14.00 -6.19 -11.77
N ASP A 17 -13.51 -4.96 -11.79
CA ASP A 17 -12.53 -4.48 -12.77
C ASP A 17 -11.08 -4.71 -12.33
N PHE A 18 -10.84 -5.26 -11.14
CA PHE A 18 -9.48 -5.53 -10.66
C PHE A 18 -8.74 -6.43 -11.65
N PRO A 19 -7.45 -6.15 -11.98
CA PRO A 19 -6.74 -6.87 -13.03
C PRO A 19 -6.58 -8.36 -12.77
N ASP A 20 -6.54 -9.15 -13.86
CA ASP A 20 -6.27 -10.58 -13.83
C ASP A 20 -4.87 -10.93 -13.34
N ASP A 21 -4.74 -12.06 -12.67
CA ASP A 21 -3.53 -12.56 -12.02
C ASP A 21 -2.34 -12.74 -12.98
N MET A 22 -2.59 -13.12 -14.24
CA MET A 22 -1.55 -13.39 -15.24
C MET A 22 -0.67 -12.19 -15.61
N LYS A 23 -1.08 -10.97 -15.26
CA LYS A 23 -0.35 -9.73 -15.59
C LYS A 23 0.52 -9.23 -14.43
N PHE A 24 0.43 -9.88 -13.29
CA PHE A 24 1.19 -9.51 -12.10
C PHE A 24 2.58 -10.13 -12.10
N GLU A 25 3.53 -9.35 -11.63
CA GLU A 25 4.88 -9.82 -11.38
C GLU A 25 5.00 -10.32 -9.95
N ARG A 26 5.70 -11.45 -9.79
CA ARG A 26 5.98 -11.98 -8.46
C ARG A 26 6.99 -11.09 -7.76
N HIS A 27 6.69 -10.72 -6.53
CA HIS A 27 7.52 -9.84 -5.73
C HIS A 27 7.99 -10.54 -4.45
N ASP A 28 8.98 -11.41 -4.61
CA ASP A 28 9.62 -12.12 -3.51
C ASP A 28 10.79 -11.28 -2.98
N TYR A 29 10.60 -10.59 -1.88
CA TYR A 29 11.65 -9.74 -1.28
C TYR A 29 12.77 -10.52 -0.57
N ASP A 30 12.58 -11.80 -0.31
CA ASP A 30 13.50 -12.55 0.53
C ASP A 30 14.19 -13.67 -0.23
N LYS A 31 15.25 -13.31 -0.94
CA LYS A 31 16.14 -14.28 -1.59
C LYS A 31 17.02 -15.06 -0.59
N GLU A 32 17.31 -14.47 0.59
CA GLU A 32 18.28 -15.01 1.53
C GLU A 32 17.71 -16.13 2.41
N ASN A 33 16.42 -16.08 2.75
CA ASN A 33 15.80 -17.03 3.68
C ASN A 33 14.83 -18.04 3.03
N ASN A 34 14.77 -18.10 1.71
CA ASN A 34 13.89 -19.00 0.95
C ASN A 34 12.39 -18.89 1.31
N LEU A 35 12.00 -17.84 2.04
CA LEU A 35 10.63 -17.57 2.46
C LEU A 35 9.92 -16.77 1.38
N LYS A 36 9.09 -17.46 0.62
CA LYS A 36 8.28 -16.85 -0.44
C LYS A 36 7.12 -16.08 0.17
N GLN A 37 7.14 -14.76 0.08
CA GLN A 37 6.05 -13.88 0.56
C GLN A 37 4.73 -14.11 -0.15
N LYS A 38 4.74 -14.82 -1.28
CA LYS A 38 3.56 -15.06 -2.14
C LYS A 38 2.83 -13.75 -2.47
N LYS A 39 3.59 -12.67 -2.65
CA LYS A 39 3.11 -11.34 -3.06
C LYS A 39 3.32 -11.16 -4.56
N PHE A 40 2.33 -10.57 -5.21
CA PHE A 40 2.34 -10.21 -6.63
C PHE A 40 1.97 -8.75 -6.78
N ILE A 41 2.62 -8.06 -7.70
CA ILE A 41 2.39 -6.63 -7.94
C ILE A 41 2.23 -6.35 -9.43
N LEU A 42 1.44 -5.31 -9.71
CA LEU A 42 1.32 -4.70 -11.02
C LEU A 42 1.32 -3.18 -10.80
N ASN A 43 2.39 -2.53 -11.19
CA ASN A 43 2.58 -1.09 -10.97
C ASN A 43 2.91 -0.37 -12.28
N GLU A 44 3.11 0.93 -12.20
CA GLU A 44 3.36 1.80 -13.37
C GLU A 44 4.60 1.45 -14.19
N ASN A 45 5.49 0.57 -13.70
CA ASN A 45 6.66 0.09 -14.47
C ASN A 45 6.32 -1.14 -15.32
N ASN A 46 5.19 -1.81 -15.04
CA ASN A 46 4.72 -2.95 -15.81
C ASN A 46 4.18 -2.49 -17.17
N ILE A 47 4.55 -3.19 -18.23
CA ILE A 47 4.18 -2.83 -19.61
C ILE A 47 2.67 -2.82 -19.85
N PHE A 48 1.91 -3.63 -19.12
CA PHE A 48 0.46 -3.73 -19.23
C PHE A 48 -0.30 -2.68 -18.41
N PHE A 49 0.37 -1.97 -17.51
CA PHE A 49 -0.29 -1.07 -16.55
C PHE A 49 -1.16 -0.01 -17.22
N LYS A 50 -0.61 0.68 -18.23
CA LYS A 50 -1.34 1.75 -18.94
C LYS A 50 -2.55 1.23 -19.70
N GLU A 51 -2.41 0.07 -20.33
CA GLU A 51 -3.52 -0.58 -21.04
C GLU A 51 -4.65 -0.92 -20.07
N ILE A 52 -4.32 -1.54 -18.93
CA ILE A 52 -5.28 -1.94 -17.90
C ILE A 52 -6.03 -0.74 -17.35
N ILE A 53 -5.32 0.34 -16.97
CA ILE A 53 -5.95 1.55 -16.46
C ILE A 53 -6.91 2.18 -17.49
N ASN A 54 -6.52 2.19 -18.77
CA ASN A 54 -7.34 2.82 -19.81
C ASN A 54 -8.52 1.94 -20.27
N LYS A 55 -8.44 0.64 -20.11
CA LYS A 55 -9.47 -0.31 -20.55
C LYS A 55 -10.72 -0.31 -19.68
N LYS A 56 -10.58 0.03 -18.39
CA LYS A 56 -11.64 -0.05 -17.39
C LYS A 56 -11.92 1.33 -16.77
N GLU A 57 -13.14 1.80 -16.94
CA GLU A 57 -13.52 3.16 -16.53
C GLU A 57 -13.38 3.37 -15.01
N SER A 58 -13.70 2.37 -14.18
CA SER A 58 -13.53 2.45 -12.74
C SER A 58 -12.06 2.60 -12.33
N LEU A 59 -11.15 1.84 -12.97
CA LEU A 59 -9.71 1.92 -12.72
C LEU A 59 -9.14 3.26 -13.17
N LYS A 60 -9.58 3.77 -14.32
CA LYS A 60 -9.19 5.10 -14.81
C LYS A 60 -9.64 6.21 -13.86
N LYS A 61 -10.88 6.13 -13.37
CA LYS A 61 -11.41 7.11 -12.41
C LYS A 61 -10.62 7.12 -11.11
N ILE A 62 -10.40 5.96 -10.49
CA ILE A 62 -9.66 5.90 -9.23
C ILE A 62 -8.20 6.32 -9.40
N TYR A 63 -7.55 5.93 -10.50
CA TYR A 63 -6.19 6.34 -10.81
C TYR A 63 -6.08 7.86 -10.97
N ASN A 64 -6.94 8.46 -11.78
CA ASN A 64 -6.94 9.90 -12.00
C ASN A 64 -7.23 10.67 -10.71
N PHE A 65 -8.21 10.23 -9.91
CA PHE A 65 -8.55 10.84 -8.63
C PHE A 65 -7.37 10.83 -7.65
N LEU A 66 -6.73 9.68 -7.45
CA LEU A 66 -5.63 9.55 -6.51
C LEU A 66 -4.36 10.29 -6.97
N CYS A 67 -4.11 10.33 -8.29
CA CYS A 67 -2.95 11.02 -8.86
C CYS A 67 -3.18 12.53 -9.08
N ASP A 68 -4.35 13.05 -8.71
CA ASP A 68 -4.65 14.48 -8.81
C ASP A 68 -3.89 15.28 -7.75
N GLN A 69 -3.33 16.41 -8.15
CA GLN A 69 -2.64 17.32 -7.23
C GLN A 69 -3.59 17.85 -6.13
N LYS A 70 -4.85 18.08 -6.46
CA LYS A 70 -5.88 18.50 -5.49
C LYS A 70 -6.08 17.47 -4.38
N PHE A 71 -6.11 16.17 -4.72
CA PHE A 71 -6.19 15.11 -3.71
C PHE A 71 -5.02 15.17 -2.72
N LYS A 72 -3.80 15.40 -3.22
CA LYS A 72 -2.61 15.57 -2.37
C LYS A 72 -2.74 16.77 -1.43
N GLU A 73 -3.21 17.90 -1.95
CA GLU A 73 -3.44 19.11 -1.17
C GLU A 73 -4.49 18.88 -0.08
N ASP A 74 -5.61 18.24 -0.41
CA ASP A 74 -6.67 17.92 0.55
C ASP A 74 -6.18 16.98 1.67
N ILE A 75 -5.30 16.01 1.35
CA ILE A 75 -4.68 15.16 2.37
C ILE A 75 -3.74 15.97 3.27
N PHE A 76 -2.94 16.88 2.73
CA PHE A 76 -2.08 17.72 3.56
C PHE A 76 -2.86 18.67 4.45
N ASP A 77 -3.94 19.26 3.95
CA ASP A 77 -4.84 20.09 4.73
C ASP A 77 -5.52 19.30 5.85
N LEU A 78 -5.95 18.07 5.57
CA LEU A 78 -6.51 17.16 6.57
C LEU A 78 -5.49 16.86 7.68
N LEU A 79 -4.24 16.62 7.34
CA LEU A 79 -3.18 16.36 8.32
C LEU A 79 -2.89 17.61 9.15
N GLU A 80 -2.80 18.78 8.53
CA GLU A 80 -2.55 20.04 9.22
C GLU A 80 -3.68 20.40 10.19
N LYS A 81 -4.95 20.22 9.78
CA LYS A 81 -6.13 20.39 10.66
C LYS A 81 -6.10 19.47 11.88
N ASN A 82 -5.45 18.32 11.78
CA ASN A 82 -5.25 17.38 12.90
C ASN A 82 -3.90 17.57 13.61
N SER A 83 -3.27 18.73 13.45
CA SER A 83 -1.96 19.09 14.06
C SER A 83 -0.81 18.16 13.66
N ILE A 84 -0.94 17.43 12.55
CA ILE A 84 0.10 16.59 11.98
C ILE A 84 0.84 17.40 10.93
N ARG A 85 1.99 17.94 11.29
CA ARG A 85 2.85 18.69 10.35
C ARG A 85 3.81 17.74 9.66
N LEU A 86 3.58 17.49 8.38
CA LEU A 86 4.61 16.92 7.52
C LEU A 86 5.67 18.00 7.30
N GLN A 87 6.96 17.64 7.45
CA GLN A 87 8.02 18.57 7.06
C GLN A 87 7.86 18.85 5.56
N LYS A 88 7.23 19.97 5.25
CA LYS A 88 7.30 20.55 3.90
C LYS A 88 8.79 20.84 3.70
N HIS A 89 9.50 19.99 2.99
CA HIS A 89 10.80 20.39 2.46
C HIS A 89 10.56 21.53 1.48
N ASN A 90 10.47 22.73 2.02
CA ASN A 90 10.27 23.99 1.30
C ASN A 90 11.50 24.39 0.44
N THR A 91 12.33 23.44 0.11
CA THR A 91 13.51 23.61 -0.73
C THR A 91 13.28 23.17 -2.17
N GLN A 92 12.07 23.39 -2.69
CA GLN A 92 11.93 23.39 -4.12
C GLN A 92 12.26 24.79 -4.67
N GLY A 93 13.52 25.19 -4.57
CA GLY A 93 14.04 26.26 -5.43
C GLY A 93 13.76 25.92 -6.89
N VAL A 94 13.64 26.93 -7.73
CA VAL A 94 13.36 26.80 -9.17
C VAL A 94 14.25 25.73 -9.82
N LEU A 95 15.52 25.65 -9.43
CA LEU A 95 16.49 24.64 -9.86
C LEU A 95 16.05 23.21 -9.56
N ARG A 96 15.48 22.93 -8.39
CA ARG A 96 15.04 21.58 -8.02
C ARG A 96 13.76 21.18 -8.76
N LYS A 97 12.85 22.14 -9.02
CA LYS A 97 11.68 21.91 -9.89
C LYS A 97 12.11 21.52 -11.31
N ILE A 98 13.12 22.21 -11.84
CA ILE A 98 13.70 21.91 -13.16
C ILE A 98 14.38 20.54 -13.14
N LEU A 99 15.21 20.24 -12.14
CA LEU A 99 15.90 18.95 -12.00
C LEU A 99 14.91 17.79 -11.80
N ASN A 100 13.83 17.97 -11.05
CA ASN A 100 12.79 16.97 -10.88
C ASN A 100 12.04 16.71 -12.19
N LYS A 101 11.79 17.76 -12.98
CA LYS A 101 11.18 17.64 -14.30
C LYS A 101 12.10 16.92 -15.30
N ILE A 102 13.40 17.17 -15.25
CA ILE A 102 14.41 16.49 -16.08
C ILE A 102 14.59 15.03 -15.67
N LYS A 103 14.52 14.72 -14.37
CA LYS A 103 14.70 13.37 -13.83
C LYS A 103 13.41 12.52 -13.82
N ASN A 104 12.29 13.01 -14.33
CA ASN A 104 10.98 12.32 -14.26
C ASN A 104 10.64 11.82 -12.84
N ILE A 105 10.94 12.59 -11.80
CA ILE A 105 10.64 12.19 -10.43
C ILE A 105 9.14 12.19 -10.25
N LYS A 106 8.58 11.00 -10.09
CA LYS A 106 7.15 10.80 -9.86
C LYS A 106 6.76 11.37 -8.51
N ASN A 107 5.70 12.18 -8.48
CA ASN A 107 5.10 12.68 -7.23
C ASN A 107 4.20 11.62 -6.57
N PHE A 108 3.76 10.64 -7.36
CA PHE A 108 2.81 9.61 -6.98
C PHE A 108 3.28 8.24 -7.45
N GLY A 109 2.85 7.20 -6.76
CA GLY A 109 2.98 5.82 -7.20
C GLY A 109 1.66 5.09 -7.02
N PHE A 110 1.35 4.21 -7.95
CA PHE A 110 0.14 3.41 -7.94
C PHE A 110 0.50 1.94 -8.18
N GLU A 111 -0.07 1.04 -7.39
CA GLU A 111 0.21 -0.38 -7.44
C GLU A 111 -1.05 -1.19 -7.16
N PHE A 112 -1.36 -2.14 -8.01
CA PHE A 112 -2.22 -3.27 -7.67
C PHE A 112 -1.37 -4.32 -6.97
N SER A 113 -1.87 -4.87 -5.87
CA SER A 113 -1.15 -5.87 -5.09
C SER A 113 -2.05 -7.04 -4.74
N MET A 114 -1.50 -8.24 -4.84
CA MET A 114 -2.14 -9.47 -4.42
C MET A 114 -1.22 -10.25 -3.49
N ILE A 115 -1.79 -10.87 -2.46
CA ILE A 115 -1.07 -11.74 -1.53
C ILE A 115 -1.92 -12.98 -1.31
N SER A 116 -1.34 -14.16 -1.50
CA SER A 116 -2.05 -15.42 -1.27
C SER A 116 -2.41 -15.61 0.22
N THR A 117 -3.62 -16.03 0.52
CA THR A 117 -4.00 -16.40 1.89
C THR A 117 -3.39 -17.70 2.36
N ASP A 118 -2.82 -18.50 1.44
CA ASP A 118 -2.05 -19.70 1.77
C ASP A 118 -0.64 -19.33 2.22
N GLY A 119 -0.51 -18.84 3.44
CA GLY A 119 0.77 -18.49 4.05
C GLY A 119 1.43 -17.21 3.52
N GLY A 120 0.74 -16.41 2.70
CA GLY A 120 1.29 -15.15 2.20
C GLY A 120 1.47 -14.10 3.31
N PHE A 121 2.48 -13.24 3.17
CA PHE A 121 2.81 -12.22 4.17
C PHE A 121 3.57 -11.04 3.56
N ILE A 122 3.66 -9.98 4.33
CA ILE A 122 4.65 -8.90 4.15
C ILE A 122 5.39 -8.76 5.48
N ARG A 123 6.70 -8.90 5.47
CA ARG A 123 7.53 -8.75 6.69
C ARG A 123 7.40 -7.36 7.30
N PRO A 124 7.63 -7.23 8.61
CA PRO A 124 7.74 -5.93 9.23
C PRO A 124 8.76 -5.03 8.55
N HIS A 125 8.34 -3.84 8.14
CA HIS A 125 9.15 -2.85 7.42
C HIS A 125 8.56 -1.44 7.59
N THR A 126 9.23 -0.41 7.12
CA THR A 126 8.79 1.00 7.25
C THR A 126 8.49 1.70 5.94
N ASP A 127 8.52 1.01 4.83
CA ASP A 127 8.48 1.58 3.47
C ASP A 127 9.76 2.31 3.02
N GLY A 128 9.87 2.52 1.72
CA GLY A 128 11.02 3.22 1.11
C GLY A 128 11.17 4.66 1.58
N SER A 129 12.41 5.13 1.68
CA SER A 129 12.74 6.46 2.22
C SER A 129 12.20 7.63 1.39
N ASN A 130 11.87 7.40 0.11
CA ASN A 130 11.28 8.37 -0.79
C ASN A 130 9.76 8.54 -0.62
N LYS A 131 9.07 7.59 0.03
CA LYS A 131 7.64 7.69 0.32
C LYS A 131 7.40 8.69 1.45
N LEU A 132 6.31 9.42 1.38
CA LEU A 132 5.83 10.31 2.42
C LEU A 132 4.57 9.74 3.09
N ILE A 133 3.61 9.31 2.29
CA ILE A 133 2.36 8.70 2.75
C ILE A 133 2.08 7.46 1.90
N SER A 134 1.65 6.39 2.54
CA SER A 134 1.19 5.15 1.89
C SER A 134 -0.29 4.94 2.19
N PHE A 135 -1.08 4.70 1.15
CA PHE A 135 -2.50 4.39 1.20
C PHE A 135 -2.73 2.94 0.81
N VAL A 136 -3.69 2.31 1.45
CA VAL A 136 -4.15 0.96 1.10
C VAL A 136 -5.66 0.98 0.99
N ILE A 137 -6.15 0.53 -0.16
CA ILE A 137 -7.56 0.36 -0.49
C ILE A 137 -7.79 -1.13 -0.68
N PRO A 138 -8.41 -1.84 0.27
CA PRO A 138 -8.80 -3.23 0.11
C PRO A 138 -9.77 -3.40 -1.05
N ILE A 139 -9.57 -4.43 -1.84
CA ILE A 139 -10.49 -4.89 -2.89
C ILE A 139 -11.05 -6.22 -2.44
N VAL A 140 -12.29 -6.23 -2.00
CA VAL A 140 -12.95 -7.37 -1.38
C VAL A 140 -14.13 -7.79 -2.25
N GLU A 141 -13.86 -8.73 -3.15
CA GLU A 141 -14.88 -9.35 -4.00
C GLU A 141 -15.69 -10.38 -3.21
N ASN A 142 -15.00 -11.16 -2.40
CA ASN A 142 -15.59 -12.17 -1.54
C ASN A 142 -15.37 -11.78 -0.07
N LYS A 143 -16.45 -11.59 0.67
CA LYS A 143 -16.40 -11.25 2.11
C LYS A 143 -15.67 -12.29 2.97
N SER A 144 -15.51 -13.52 2.50
CA SER A 144 -14.73 -14.54 3.21
C SER A 144 -13.30 -14.09 3.51
N ILE A 145 -12.70 -13.22 2.66
CA ILE A 145 -11.35 -12.69 2.89
C ILE A 145 -11.27 -11.83 4.17
N GLU A 146 -12.36 -11.20 4.58
CA GLU A 146 -12.41 -10.36 5.79
C GLU A 146 -12.19 -11.20 7.06
N ASN A 147 -12.58 -12.47 7.00
CA ASN A 147 -12.45 -13.42 8.10
C ASN A 147 -11.12 -14.20 8.10
N VAL A 148 -10.31 -14.05 7.04
CA VAL A 148 -9.01 -14.75 6.98
C VAL A 148 -8.09 -14.24 8.09
N PRO A 149 -7.59 -15.11 8.98
CA PRO A 149 -6.70 -14.73 10.04
C PRO A 149 -5.47 -13.98 9.51
N ASN A 150 -5.16 -12.84 10.12
CA ASN A 150 -4.03 -11.98 9.79
C ASN A 150 -4.07 -11.35 8.38
N SER A 151 -5.24 -11.27 7.73
CA SER A 151 -5.42 -10.57 6.45
C SER A 151 -5.24 -9.05 6.57
N GLY A 152 -5.45 -8.51 7.76
CA GLY A 152 -5.31 -7.08 8.05
C GLY A 152 -3.85 -6.59 7.98
N THR A 153 -3.69 -5.28 8.18
CA THR A 153 -2.37 -4.67 8.34
C THR A 153 -2.06 -4.48 9.82
N ASN A 154 -0.95 -5.01 10.28
CA ASN A 154 -0.47 -4.82 11.64
C ASN A 154 0.39 -3.56 11.71
N ILE A 155 0.08 -2.66 12.63
CA ILE A 155 0.96 -1.55 13.03
C ILE A 155 1.80 -2.06 14.19
N LEU A 156 3.10 -1.90 14.07
CA LEU A 156 4.08 -2.56 14.93
C LEU A 156 4.98 -1.56 15.65
N LYS A 157 5.51 -1.98 16.78
CA LYS A 157 6.72 -1.39 17.37
C LYS A 157 7.82 -2.44 17.46
N SER A 158 9.07 -2.02 17.38
CA SER A 158 10.21 -2.91 17.61
C SER A 158 10.37 -3.20 19.08
N THR A 159 10.67 -4.45 19.42
CA THR A 159 11.10 -4.88 20.77
C THR A 159 12.61 -4.78 20.97
N GLU A 160 13.38 -4.57 19.88
CA GLU A 160 14.82 -4.46 19.90
C GLU A 160 15.28 -3.06 19.48
N ASP A 161 16.28 -2.52 20.19
CA ASP A 161 16.80 -1.17 19.96
C ASP A 161 17.39 -0.99 18.56
N ARG A 162 18.03 -1.99 18.01
CA ARG A 162 18.62 -1.94 16.66
C ARG A 162 17.63 -1.69 15.52
N TYR A 163 16.35 -1.96 15.75
CA TYR A 163 15.29 -1.76 14.73
C TYR A 163 14.37 -0.56 15.01
N LYS A 164 14.62 0.19 16.09
CA LYS A 164 13.81 1.39 16.43
C LYS A 164 13.89 2.50 15.38
N TYR A 165 15.00 2.55 14.62
CA TYR A 165 15.25 3.56 13.60
C TYR A 165 15.54 2.91 12.26
N ASN A 166 14.50 2.55 11.53
CA ASN A 166 14.60 1.87 10.24
C ASN A 166 14.51 2.85 9.07
N PHE A 167 15.58 3.60 8.80
CA PHE A 167 15.63 4.57 7.70
C PHE A 167 15.64 3.92 6.32
N LEU A 168 16.35 2.81 6.19
CA LEU A 168 16.65 2.17 4.91
C LEU A 168 15.58 1.18 4.47
N ASN A 169 14.45 1.09 5.21
CA ASN A 169 13.41 0.12 4.93
C ASN A 169 13.89 -1.33 5.00
N SER A 170 14.81 -1.62 5.89
CA SER A 170 15.22 -3.00 6.15
C SER A 170 14.06 -3.82 6.67
N THR A 171 13.99 -5.08 6.31
CA THR A 171 13.02 -6.01 6.89
C THR A 171 13.40 -6.36 8.31
N VAL A 172 12.41 -6.43 9.20
CA VAL A 172 12.58 -6.78 10.61
C VAL A 172 11.96 -8.15 10.83
N PRO A 173 12.58 -9.05 11.60
CA PRO A 173 11.97 -10.31 11.99
C PRO A 173 10.65 -10.10 12.73
N PHE A 174 9.66 -10.99 12.53
CA PHE A 174 8.37 -10.88 13.23
C PHE A 174 8.54 -10.96 14.75
N GLU A 175 9.42 -11.83 15.21
CA GLU A 175 9.77 -12.04 16.62
C GLU A 175 10.39 -10.82 17.31
N SER A 176 10.97 -9.91 16.52
CA SER A 176 11.53 -8.65 16.99
C SER A 176 10.52 -7.50 17.01
N THR A 177 9.22 -7.82 16.87
CA THR A 177 8.16 -6.81 16.81
C THR A 177 6.96 -7.19 17.66
N GLU A 178 6.26 -6.17 18.16
CA GLU A 178 4.99 -6.29 18.89
C GLU A 178 3.88 -5.55 18.15
N ILE A 179 2.70 -6.15 18.06
CA ILE A 179 1.54 -5.53 17.42
C ILE A 179 0.94 -4.48 18.35
N VAL A 180 0.98 -3.22 17.91
CA VAL A 180 0.34 -2.10 18.61
C VAL A 180 -1.12 -1.97 18.20
N ARG A 181 -1.41 -2.18 16.92
CA ARG A 181 -2.77 -2.07 16.38
C ARG A 181 -2.94 -2.95 15.16
N LYS A 182 -4.11 -3.58 15.04
CA LYS A 182 -4.53 -4.27 13.80
C LYS A 182 -5.53 -3.40 13.06
N ILE A 183 -5.29 -3.19 11.78
CA ILE A 183 -6.23 -2.55 10.85
C ILE A 183 -6.92 -3.67 10.09
N PRO A 184 -8.23 -3.87 10.21
CA PRO A 184 -8.93 -4.95 9.53
C PRO A 184 -8.87 -4.76 8.01
N PHE A 185 -8.97 -5.86 7.27
CA PHE A 185 -9.01 -5.87 5.81
C PHE A 185 -10.48 -5.98 5.34
N ASN A 186 -11.23 -4.90 5.48
CA ASN A 186 -12.64 -4.84 5.10
C ASN A 186 -12.84 -4.12 3.78
N GLY A 187 -13.93 -4.45 3.09
CA GLY A 187 -14.31 -3.76 1.85
C GLY A 187 -14.64 -2.29 2.06
N ASN A 188 -14.58 -1.52 0.97
CA ASN A 188 -14.95 -0.11 0.89
C ASN A 188 -14.32 0.79 1.98
N GLN A 189 -13.04 0.55 2.27
CA GLN A 189 -12.29 1.37 3.22
C GLN A 189 -10.99 1.88 2.61
N ILE A 190 -10.47 2.98 3.16
CA ILE A 190 -9.12 3.47 2.91
C ILE A 190 -8.44 3.66 4.25
N PHE A 191 -7.25 3.15 4.38
CA PHE A 191 -6.36 3.61 5.44
C PHE A 191 -5.05 4.11 4.86
N PHE A 192 -4.44 5.03 5.57
CA PHE A 192 -3.12 5.52 5.21
C PHE A 192 -2.25 5.70 6.45
N PHE A 193 -0.98 5.69 6.26
CA PHE A 193 0.01 5.98 7.27
C PHE A 193 1.15 6.84 6.72
N ILE A 194 1.70 7.65 7.60
CA ILE A 194 2.81 8.53 7.28
C ILE A 194 4.11 7.75 7.46
N LYS A 195 4.97 7.81 6.45
CA LYS A 195 6.30 7.21 6.54
C LYS A 195 7.16 7.95 7.54
N THR A 196 7.57 7.24 8.57
CA THR A 196 8.59 7.68 9.52
C THR A 196 9.67 6.59 9.64
N HIS A 197 10.74 6.84 10.38
CA HIS A 197 11.79 5.84 10.60
C HIS A 197 11.32 4.69 11.53
N ASN A 198 10.18 4.82 12.20
CA ASN A 198 9.61 3.82 13.11
C ASN A 198 8.17 3.42 12.75
N SER A 199 7.66 3.78 11.58
CA SER A 199 6.33 3.39 11.10
C SER A 199 6.31 1.92 10.65
N LEU A 200 6.73 1.01 11.53
CA LEU A 200 6.76 -0.42 11.24
C LEU A 200 5.36 -0.98 11.02
N HIS A 201 5.19 -1.73 9.96
CA HIS A 201 3.95 -2.43 9.65
C HIS A 201 4.20 -3.74 8.90
N SER A 202 3.22 -4.64 8.95
CA SER A 202 3.29 -5.95 8.30
C SER A 202 1.91 -6.45 7.88
N VAL A 203 1.90 -7.53 7.10
CA VAL A 203 0.70 -8.33 6.82
C VAL A 203 1.03 -9.80 7.08
N GLY A 204 0.10 -10.56 7.64
CA GLY A 204 0.23 -12.00 7.83
C GLY A 204 1.29 -12.41 8.88
N PRO A 205 1.77 -13.65 8.77
CA PRO A 205 1.38 -14.70 7.81
C PRO A 205 -0.11 -15.05 7.90
N MET A 206 -0.75 -15.09 6.74
CA MET A 206 -2.15 -15.47 6.63
C MET A 206 -2.31 -17.00 6.69
N LYS A 207 -3.50 -17.43 7.07
CA LYS A 207 -3.84 -18.86 7.07
C LYS A 207 -5.12 -19.06 6.30
N ASN A 208 -5.16 -20.11 5.48
CA ASN A 208 -6.39 -20.53 4.83
C ASN A 208 -7.44 -20.89 5.86
N LEU A 209 -8.68 -20.59 5.53
CA LEU A 209 -9.86 -21.12 6.20
C LEU A 209 -10.38 -22.30 5.37
N ASP A 210 -10.62 -23.43 6.02
CA ASP A 210 -11.29 -24.61 5.43
C ASP A 210 -10.69 -25.10 4.10
N GLY A 211 -9.40 -24.88 3.88
CA GLY A 211 -8.68 -25.29 2.68
C GLY A 211 -8.90 -24.39 1.45
N GLU A 212 -9.70 -23.35 1.54
CA GLU A 212 -9.89 -22.40 0.45
C GLU A 212 -8.76 -21.36 0.42
N THR A 213 -8.18 -21.18 -0.77
CA THR A 213 -7.15 -20.17 -1.01
C THR A 213 -7.76 -18.97 -1.72
N PHE A 214 -7.63 -17.81 -1.10
CA PHE A 214 -8.01 -16.51 -1.68
C PHE A 214 -6.78 -15.68 -2.00
N MET A 215 -7.00 -14.66 -2.82
CA MET A 215 -6.03 -13.58 -3.01
C MET A 215 -6.49 -12.34 -2.27
N ARG A 216 -5.69 -11.88 -1.31
CA ARG A 216 -5.87 -10.57 -0.65
C ARG A 216 -5.47 -9.49 -1.65
N LYS A 217 -6.46 -8.86 -2.27
CA LYS A 217 -6.30 -7.86 -3.33
C LYS A 217 -6.36 -6.45 -2.76
N SER A 218 -5.45 -5.55 -3.15
CA SER A 218 -5.49 -4.14 -2.76
C SER A 218 -4.98 -3.23 -3.86
N ILE A 219 -5.48 -1.99 -3.86
CA ILE A 219 -4.84 -0.87 -4.55
C ILE A 219 -4.00 -0.14 -3.50
N ASN A 220 -2.71 0.00 -3.79
CA ASN A 220 -1.79 0.78 -2.98
C ASN A 220 -1.43 2.06 -3.73
N PHE A 221 -1.47 3.17 -3.03
CA PHE A 221 -1.13 4.47 -3.58
C PHE A 221 -0.11 5.16 -2.68
N PHE A 222 0.82 5.87 -3.29
CA PHE A 222 1.93 6.49 -2.57
C PHE A 222 2.06 7.95 -2.95
N ILE A 223 2.22 8.82 -1.97
CA ILE A 223 2.69 10.19 -2.17
C ILE A 223 4.18 10.21 -1.83
N TYR A 224 4.98 10.64 -2.79
CA TYR A 224 6.43 10.78 -2.63
C TYR A 224 6.83 12.17 -2.15
N LYS A 225 8.05 12.24 -1.57
CA LYS A 225 8.68 13.48 -1.09
C LYS A 225 9.03 14.45 -2.21
#